data_d3c0e6f85a003f9f50c6b31875eeb220
#
_entry.id   d3c0e6f85a003f9f50c6b31875eeb220
#
_cell.length_a   1.000
_cell.length_b   1.000
_cell.length_c   1.000
_cell.angle_alpha   90.00
_cell.angle_beta   90.00
_cell.angle_gamma   90.00
#
_symmetry.space_group_name_H-M   'P 1'
#
loop_
_entity.id
_entity.type
_entity.pdbx_description
1 polymer ?
#
loop_
_entity_poly.entity_id
_entity_poly.type
_entity_poly.pdbx_seq_one_letter_code
_entity_poly.pdbx_strand_id
1 'polypeptide(L)'
;MSNYTSADVPESSRVVIDPVTRIEGHLRVEMEAGDGVIKNAWTSTTQYRGIEVIACKRDPRDVWAFVERICGVCTGTHAIAALAAVEDALQYPVPVQARLMRDLVS
;
A
#
# COMPACT_ATOMS: atom_id res chain seq x y z
N MET A 1 -13.49 -5.74 -10.83
CA MET A 1 -13.71 -4.81 -9.69
C MET A 1 -14.93 -5.34 -8.95
N SER A 2 -14.76 -5.77 -7.71
CA SER A 2 -15.87 -6.24 -6.89
C SER A 2 -16.69 -5.03 -6.43
N ASN A 3 -17.96 -4.97 -6.80
CA ASN A 3 -18.93 -3.96 -6.35
C ASN A 3 -19.38 -4.26 -4.90
N TYR A 4 -18.40 -4.42 -4.01
CA TYR A 4 -18.74 -4.65 -2.61
C TYR A 4 -19.10 -3.32 -1.95
N THR A 5 -20.33 -3.17 -1.54
CA THR A 5 -20.79 -2.01 -0.77
C THR A 5 -20.74 -2.33 0.72
N SER A 6 -20.38 -1.36 1.54
CA SER A 6 -20.30 -1.48 3.00
C SER A 6 -21.61 -1.93 3.69
N ALA A 7 -22.71 -1.98 2.93
CA ALA A 7 -24.02 -2.36 3.43
C ALA A 7 -24.22 -3.89 3.60
N ASP A 8 -23.33 -4.72 3.05
CA ASP A 8 -23.54 -6.17 2.94
C ASP A 8 -22.94 -6.97 4.11
N VAL A 9 -22.29 -6.30 5.07
CA VAL A 9 -21.66 -6.95 6.25
C VAL A 9 -22.50 -6.68 7.49
N PRO A 10 -22.92 -7.71 8.27
CA PRO A 10 -23.58 -7.51 9.54
C PRO A 10 -22.72 -6.65 10.47
N GLU A 11 -23.29 -5.60 11.05
CA GLU A 11 -22.58 -4.62 11.88
C GLU A 11 -21.85 -5.26 13.08
N SER A 12 -22.31 -6.40 13.55
CA SER A 12 -21.74 -7.14 14.69
C SER A 12 -20.43 -7.86 14.41
N SER A 13 -20.03 -8.01 13.14
CA SER A 13 -18.76 -8.68 12.74
C SER A 13 -17.71 -7.72 12.19
N ARG A 14 -18.01 -6.43 12.15
CA ARG A 14 -17.15 -5.41 11.52
C ARG A 14 -16.30 -4.70 12.54
N VAL A 15 -14.98 -4.80 12.36
CA VAL A 15 -13.99 -4.04 13.12
C VAL A 15 -13.51 -2.89 12.27
N VAL A 16 -13.51 -1.68 12.83
CA VAL A 16 -13.08 -0.45 12.14
C VAL A 16 -11.94 0.17 12.91
N ILE A 17 -10.84 0.47 12.20
CA ILE A 17 -9.71 1.27 12.69
C ILE A 17 -9.69 2.56 11.90
N ASP A 18 -10.03 3.68 12.54
CA ASP A 18 -10.18 4.97 11.88
C ASP A 18 -9.88 6.11 12.88
N PRO A 19 -8.85 6.90 12.64
CA PRO A 19 -7.81 6.74 11.63
C PRO A 19 -6.70 5.77 12.04
N VAL A 20 -5.99 5.21 11.06
CA VAL A 20 -4.68 4.62 11.31
C VAL A 20 -3.69 5.75 11.54
N THR A 21 -2.98 5.71 12.67
CA THR A 21 -2.07 6.77 13.10
C THR A 21 -0.63 6.57 12.60
N ARG A 22 0.20 7.59 12.76
CA ARG A 22 1.63 7.62 12.38
C ARG A 22 1.85 7.50 10.87
N ILE A 23 0.94 8.04 10.10
CA ILE A 23 1.06 8.20 8.66
C ILE A 23 0.77 9.65 8.29
N GLU A 24 1.19 10.07 7.13
CA GLU A 24 0.70 11.30 6.52
C GLU A 24 -0.62 10.99 5.79
N GLY A 25 -1.63 11.84 5.98
CA GLY A 25 -2.97 11.67 5.45
C GLY A 25 -3.91 10.87 6.37
N HIS A 26 -5.01 10.41 5.83
CA HIS A 26 -6.06 9.69 6.55
C HIS A 26 -6.27 8.31 5.94
N LEU A 27 -6.01 7.27 6.70
CA LEU A 27 -6.27 5.88 6.34
C LEU A 27 -7.29 5.28 7.30
N ARG A 28 -8.31 4.66 6.74
CA ARG A 28 -9.29 3.82 7.45
C ARG A 28 -9.13 2.37 7.01
N VAL A 29 -9.11 1.47 7.94
CA VAL A 29 -9.11 0.02 7.72
C VAL A 29 -10.37 -0.56 8.32
N GLU A 30 -11.07 -1.36 7.57
CA GLU A 30 -12.24 -2.09 8.00
C GLU A 30 -12.02 -3.58 7.78
N MET A 31 -12.40 -4.39 8.74
CA MET A 31 -12.21 -5.84 8.71
C MET A 31 -13.51 -6.56 9.11
N GLU A 32 -13.78 -7.66 8.46
CA GLU A 32 -14.74 -8.65 8.90
C GLU A 32 -13.97 -9.79 9.57
N ALA A 33 -14.19 -9.98 10.86
CA ALA A 33 -13.55 -11.04 11.62
C ALA A 33 -14.59 -12.04 12.13
N GLY A 34 -14.24 -13.33 12.09
CA GLY A 34 -15.06 -14.39 12.61
C GLY A 34 -14.25 -15.66 12.82
N ASP A 35 -14.52 -16.38 13.90
CA ASP A 35 -13.82 -17.63 14.24
C ASP A 35 -12.29 -17.51 14.34
N GLY A 36 -11.81 -16.33 14.79
CA GLY A 36 -10.38 -16.06 14.93
C GLY A 36 -9.65 -15.77 13.59
N VAL A 37 -10.39 -15.60 12.50
CA VAL A 37 -9.84 -15.35 11.15
C VAL A 37 -10.42 -14.06 10.57
N ILE A 38 -9.59 -13.29 9.87
CA ILE A 38 -10.06 -12.18 9.05
C ILE A 38 -10.61 -12.75 7.74
N LYS A 39 -11.93 -12.62 7.55
CA LYS A 39 -12.64 -13.12 6.36
C LYS A 39 -12.54 -12.15 5.20
N ASN A 40 -12.54 -10.84 5.52
CA ASN A 40 -12.46 -9.78 4.52
C ASN A 40 -11.81 -8.51 5.12
N ALA A 41 -11.23 -7.65 4.28
CA ALA A 41 -10.65 -6.39 4.69
C ALA A 41 -10.76 -5.34 3.59
N TRP A 42 -10.99 -4.09 4.00
CA TRP A 42 -11.08 -2.93 3.11
C TRP A 42 -10.24 -1.80 3.65
N THR A 43 -9.71 -1.02 2.74
CA THR A 43 -9.02 0.22 3.06
C THR A 43 -9.66 1.38 2.31
N SER A 44 -9.72 2.54 2.96
CA SER A 44 -10.13 3.78 2.33
C SER A 44 -9.25 4.93 2.81
N THR A 45 -9.03 5.91 1.93
CA THR A 45 -8.21 7.08 2.22
C THR A 45 -8.84 8.32 1.61
N THR A 46 -8.57 9.49 2.20
CA THR A 46 -8.97 10.78 1.63
C THR A 46 -8.02 11.26 0.53
N GLN A 47 -6.85 10.64 0.40
CA GLN A 47 -5.86 10.95 -0.62
C GLN A 47 -5.87 9.86 -1.69
N TYR A 48 -6.30 10.22 -2.89
CA TYR A 48 -6.36 9.32 -4.03
C TYR A 48 -5.62 9.91 -5.23
N ARG A 49 -4.68 9.15 -5.78
CA ARG A 49 -3.90 9.52 -6.96
C ARG A 49 -4.10 8.56 -8.14
N GLY A 50 -4.80 7.46 -7.96
CA GLY A 50 -5.05 6.47 -9.00
C GLY A 50 -3.81 5.72 -9.47
N ILE A 51 -2.80 5.59 -8.63
CA ILE A 51 -1.52 4.94 -8.98
C ILE A 51 -1.73 3.48 -9.39
N GLU A 52 -2.65 2.80 -8.77
CA GLU A 52 -3.03 1.42 -9.11
C GLU A 52 -3.54 1.30 -10.55
N VAL A 53 -4.15 2.35 -11.08
CA VAL A 53 -4.60 2.42 -12.49
C VAL A 53 -3.44 2.84 -13.39
N ILE A 54 -2.67 3.85 -12.97
CA ILE A 54 -1.53 4.37 -13.74
C ILE A 54 -0.45 3.31 -13.92
N ALA A 55 -0.18 2.50 -12.91
CA ALA A 55 0.83 1.44 -12.94
C ALA A 55 0.40 0.23 -13.79
N CYS A 56 -0.91 0.01 -13.98
CA CYS A 56 -1.39 -1.10 -14.80
C CYS A 56 -0.79 -1.09 -16.21
N LYS A 57 -0.30 -2.25 -16.65
CA LYS A 57 0.28 -2.48 -18.00
C LYS A 57 1.57 -1.69 -18.28
N ARG A 58 2.18 -1.07 -17.27
CA ARG A 58 3.52 -0.47 -17.39
C ARG A 58 4.59 -1.51 -17.07
N ASP A 59 5.80 -1.24 -17.53
CA ASP A 59 6.95 -2.04 -17.11
C ASP A 59 7.14 -1.88 -15.61
N PRO A 60 7.16 -2.97 -14.82
CA PRO A 60 7.31 -2.87 -13.37
C PRO A 60 8.61 -2.18 -12.94
N ARG A 61 9.65 -2.23 -13.79
CA ARG A 61 10.94 -1.56 -13.51
C ARG A 61 10.84 -0.04 -13.52
N ASP A 62 9.81 0.52 -14.15
CA ASP A 62 9.59 1.98 -14.22
C ASP A 62 8.58 2.48 -13.18
N VAL A 63 7.84 1.57 -12.51
CA VAL A 63 6.75 1.93 -11.58
C VAL A 63 7.23 2.78 -10.43
N TRP A 64 8.45 2.56 -9.91
CA TRP A 64 9.01 3.35 -8.82
C TRP A 64 9.02 4.87 -9.12
N ALA A 65 9.29 5.26 -10.36
CA ALA A 65 9.33 6.65 -10.78
C ALA A 65 7.95 7.33 -10.79
N PHE A 66 6.87 6.54 -10.88
CA PHE A 66 5.51 7.05 -10.76
C PHE A 66 5.06 7.11 -9.31
N VAL A 67 5.31 6.05 -8.55
CA VAL A 67 4.82 5.97 -7.16
C VAL A 67 5.52 6.95 -6.23
N GLU A 68 6.76 7.31 -6.49
CA GLU A 68 7.46 8.35 -5.71
C GLU A 68 6.75 9.71 -5.75
N ARG A 69 5.92 9.96 -6.78
CA ARG A 69 5.17 11.20 -6.95
C ARG A 69 3.78 11.19 -6.30
N ILE A 70 3.45 10.12 -5.59
CA ILE A 70 2.22 10.08 -4.78
C ILE A 70 2.28 11.15 -3.70
N CYS A 71 3.44 11.28 -3.04
CA CYS A 71 3.64 12.14 -1.89
C CYS A 71 5.01 12.84 -1.97
N GLY A 72 5.04 14.14 -1.69
CA GLY A 72 6.27 14.90 -1.64
C GLY A 72 7.03 14.75 -0.33
N VAL A 73 6.34 14.39 0.76
CA VAL A 73 6.94 14.18 2.09
C VAL A 73 7.61 12.82 2.18
N CYS A 74 6.99 11.78 1.62
CA CYS A 74 7.45 10.39 1.70
C CYS A 74 7.89 9.82 0.34
N THR A 75 8.39 10.65 -0.54
CA THR A 75 8.83 10.30 -1.90
C THR A 75 9.78 9.10 -1.92
N GLY A 76 10.83 9.14 -1.10
CA GLY A 76 11.81 8.07 -0.98
C GLY A 76 11.22 6.76 -0.48
N THR A 77 10.33 6.81 0.50
CA THR A 77 9.65 5.64 1.05
C THR A 77 8.84 4.91 -0.02
N HIS A 78 8.08 5.64 -0.82
CA HIS A 78 7.32 5.05 -1.94
C HIS A 78 8.23 4.44 -3.00
N ALA A 79 9.32 5.12 -3.37
CA ALA A 79 10.28 4.59 -4.33
C ALA A 79 10.95 3.31 -3.84
N ILE A 80 11.41 3.28 -2.59
CA ILE A 80 12.06 2.12 -1.97
C ILE A 80 11.08 0.93 -1.89
N ALA A 81 9.83 1.18 -1.48
CA ALA A 81 8.82 0.13 -1.41
C ALA A 81 8.51 -0.47 -2.79
N ALA A 82 8.39 0.36 -3.81
CA ALA A 82 8.16 -0.11 -5.19
C ALA A 82 9.35 -0.90 -5.74
N LEU A 83 10.58 -0.43 -5.49
CA LEU A 83 11.79 -1.14 -5.89
C LEU A 83 11.90 -2.49 -5.19
N ALA A 84 11.66 -2.55 -3.87
CA ALA A 84 11.71 -3.79 -3.12
C ALA A 84 10.70 -4.82 -3.64
N ALA A 85 9.49 -4.39 -3.99
CA ALA A 85 8.47 -5.26 -4.57
C ALA A 85 8.89 -5.85 -5.93
N VAL A 86 9.53 -5.05 -6.78
CA VAL A 86 10.01 -5.49 -8.10
C VAL A 86 11.23 -6.40 -7.95
N GLU A 87 12.17 -6.06 -7.08
CA GLU A 87 13.36 -6.85 -6.79
C GLU A 87 12.99 -8.24 -6.25
N ASP A 88 12.00 -8.30 -5.36
CA ASP A 88 11.47 -9.56 -4.85
C ASP A 88 10.79 -10.39 -5.95
N ALA A 89 9.95 -9.77 -6.76
CA ALA A 89 9.27 -10.45 -7.87
C ALA A 89 10.24 -11.02 -8.91
N LEU A 90 11.36 -10.31 -9.16
CA LEU A 90 12.40 -10.73 -10.09
C LEU A 90 13.49 -11.60 -9.44
N GLN A 91 13.42 -11.82 -8.12
CA GLN A 91 14.48 -12.46 -7.32
C GLN A 91 15.86 -11.82 -7.57
N TYR A 92 15.87 -10.49 -7.68
CA TYR A 92 17.08 -9.73 -7.99
C TYR A 92 17.96 -9.58 -6.75
N PRO A 93 19.24 -9.95 -6.80
CA PRO A 93 20.16 -9.82 -5.66
C PRO A 93 20.54 -8.35 -5.44
N VAL A 94 19.97 -7.73 -4.43
CA VAL A 94 20.28 -6.33 -4.08
C VAL A 94 21.69 -6.24 -3.47
N PRO A 95 22.59 -5.42 -4.00
CA PRO A 95 23.91 -5.18 -3.42
C PRO A 95 23.82 -4.64 -1.99
N VAL A 96 24.74 -5.06 -1.12
CA VAL A 96 24.75 -4.65 0.30
C VAL A 96 24.82 -3.13 0.44
N GLN A 97 25.62 -2.47 -0.37
CA GLN A 97 25.76 -1.02 -0.35
C GLN A 97 24.43 -0.31 -0.69
N ALA A 98 23.71 -0.82 -1.68
CA ALA A 98 22.39 -0.27 -2.03
C ALA A 98 21.39 -0.38 -0.87
N ARG A 99 21.40 -1.53 -0.17
CA ARG A 99 20.55 -1.73 1.01
C ARG A 99 20.90 -0.75 2.12
N LEU A 100 22.19 -0.64 2.48
CA LEU A 100 22.67 0.29 3.51
C LEU A 100 22.33 1.75 3.18
N MET A 101 22.44 2.16 1.92
CA MET A 101 22.07 3.51 1.49
C MET A 101 20.56 3.74 1.65
N ARG A 102 19.74 2.77 1.32
CA ARG A 102 18.28 2.88 1.51
C ARG A 102 17.90 2.97 2.98
N ASP A 103 18.54 2.18 3.85
CA ASP A 103 18.31 2.18 5.30
C ASP A 103 18.71 3.52 5.96
N LEU A 104 19.61 4.28 5.32
CA LEU A 104 20.01 5.62 5.80
C LEU A 104 19.02 6.73 5.42
N VAL A 105 18.21 6.52 4.39
CA VAL A 105 17.32 7.57 3.85
C VAL A 105 15.83 7.25 4.03
N SER A 106 15.49 6.11 4.62
CA SER A 106 14.11 5.66 4.88
C SER A 106 13.58 6.07 6.25
#